data_7a728ab6ad7d9edab3bec717656c5343
#
_entry.id   7a728ab6ad7d9edab3bec717656c5343
#
_cell.length_a   1.000
_cell.length_b   1.000
_cell.length_c   1.000
_cell.angle_alpha   90.00
_cell.angle_beta   90.00
_cell.angle_gamma   90.00
#
_symmetry.space_group_name_H-M   'P 1'
#
loop_
_entity.id
_entity.type
_entity.pdbx_description
1 polymer ?
#
loop_
_entity_poly.entity_id
_entity_poly.type
_entity_poly.pdbx_seq_one_letter_code
_entity_poly.pdbx_strand_id
1 'polypeptide(L)'
;VSFYPAGESLFGWDEIGHFHASQNILMHSVIYRTELLRSFHFELPKHTFYVDNIFVYWPLPYVKKMYYLDVDFYRYFIGRDDQSVNETVMISRIDQQIRVNEIMIDLYAKHESTFSCPQLKEYMLHYLETIQMVTSVLLMKMNTPESEKMRDDLWHYLEEKSPEGYKALKSSVLGKISKSHN
;
A
#
# COMPACT_ATOMS: atom_id res chain seq x y z
N VAL A 1 15.26 -10.04 12.62
CA VAL A 1 14.11 -10.82 13.07
C VAL A 1 13.25 -11.06 11.84
N SER A 2 13.09 -12.32 11.42
CA SER A 2 12.23 -12.68 10.30
C SER A 2 10.77 -12.58 10.75
N PHE A 3 9.91 -11.85 10.00
CA PHE A 3 8.45 -11.82 10.24
C PHE A 3 7.76 -12.98 9.56
N TYR A 4 8.46 -13.79 8.80
CA TYR A 4 7.97 -15.03 8.26
C TYR A 4 8.30 -16.19 9.21
N PRO A 5 7.43 -17.20 9.33
CA PRO A 5 7.73 -18.40 10.10
C PRO A 5 9.04 -19.04 9.63
N ALA A 6 9.85 -19.52 10.55
CA ALA A 6 11.07 -20.23 10.23
C ALA A 6 10.73 -21.61 9.63
N GLY A 7 11.34 -21.92 8.48
CA GLY A 7 11.20 -23.24 7.82
C GLY A 7 10.45 -23.19 6.50
N GLU A 8 10.65 -24.23 5.69
CA GLU A 8 9.99 -24.41 4.41
C GLU A 8 8.58 -25.02 4.60
N SER A 9 7.64 -24.23 5.10
CA SER A 9 6.27 -24.66 5.35
C SER A 9 5.24 -23.66 4.83
N LEU A 10 4.03 -24.16 4.56
CA LEU A 10 2.89 -23.30 4.28
C LEU A 10 2.37 -22.67 5.59
N PHE A 11 2.13 -21.37 5.58
CA PHE A 11 1.61 -20.61 6.71
C PHE A 11 0.44 -19.70 6.31
N GLY A 12 -0.32 -19.23 7.29
CA GLY A 12 -1.40 -18.27 7.13
C GLY A 12 -1.03 -16.89 7.63
N TRP A 13 -1.95 -15.93 7.53
CA TRP A 13 -1.78 -14.58 8.04
C TRP A 13 -1.62 -14.53 9.55
N ASP A 14 -2.25 -15.42 10.27
CA ASP A 14 -2.20 -15.57 11.73
C ASP A 14 -0.83 -16.01 12.26
N GLU A 15 0.04 -16.51 11.39
CA GLU A 15 1.39 -16.95 11.72
C GLU A 15 2.47 -15.89 11.36
N ILE A 16 2.07 -14.77 10.76
CA ILE A 16 2.99 -13.70 10.38
C ILE A 16 3.24 -12.77 11.57
N GLY A 17 4.51 -12.38 11.74
CA GLY A 17 4.91 -11.37 12.72
C GLY A 17 4.57 -9.94 12.28
N HIS A 18 4.86 -9.00 13.15
CA HIS A 18 4.63 -7.57 12.90
C HIS A 18 5.62 -7.01 11.87
N PHE A 19 5.11 -6.26 10.88
CA PHE A 19 5.93 -5.52 9.91
C PHE A 19 6.37 -4.17 10.50
N HIS A 20 7.64 -3.85 10.39
CA HIS A 20 8.14 -2.52 10.71
C HIS A 20 7.76 -1.50 9.61
N ALA A 21 7.74 -0.21 9.97
CA ALA A 21 7.29 0.87 9.08
C ALA A 21 7.97 0.91 7.69
N SER A 22 9.21 0.42 7.58
CA SER A 22 9.95 0.36 6.31
C SER A 22 9.80 -0.95 5.53
N GLN A 23 8.97 -1.88 6.02
CA GLN A 23 8.87 -3.22 5.48
C GLN A 23 7.53 -3.43 4.79
N ASN A 24 7.57 -3.65 3.48
CA ASN A 24 6.40 -3.95 2.67
C ASN A 24 6.69 -5.12 1.74
N ILE A 25 5.67 -5.92 1.45
CA ILE A 25 5.69 -6.88 0.35
C ILE A 25 5.66 -6.08 -0.94
N LEU A 26 6.69 -6.22 -1.77
CA LEU A 26 6.81 -5.49 -3.03
C LEU A 26 6.45 -6.40 -4.21
N MET A 27 6.03 -5.81 -5.33
CA MET A 27 5.62 -6.55 -6.53
C MET A 27 6.68 -7.57 -6.99
N HIS A 28 7.95 -7.20 -6.92
CA HIS A 28 9.06 -8.07 -7.33
C HIS A 28 9.44 -9.14 -6.30
N SER A 29 8.79 -9.15 -5.12
CA SER A 29 8.99 -10.15 -4.07
C SER A 29 7.79 -11.08 -3.87
N VAL A 30 6.77 -11.01 -4.73
CA VAL A 30 5.55 -11.82 -4.59
C VAL A 30 5.21 -12.57 -5.86
N ILE A 31 4.76 -13.81 -5.69
CA ILE A 31 4.22 -14.65 -6.76
C ILE A 31 2.82 -15.10 -6.36
N TYR A 32 1.82 -14.76 -7.15
CA TYR A 32 0.44 -15.20 -6.95
C TYR A 32 0.08 -16.36 -7.88
N ARG A 33 -0.71 -17.31 -7.36
CA ARG A 33 -1.35 -18.29 -8.24
C ARG A 33 -2.35 -17.59 -9.17
N THR A 34 -2.28 -17.88 -10.45
CA THR A 34 -3.15 -17.27 -11.46
C THR A 34 -4.64 -17.49 -11.18
N GLU A 35 -5.00 -18.70 -10.67
CA GLU A 35 -6.38 -19.03 -10.28
C GLU A 35 -6.90 -18.10 -9.19
N LEU A 36 -6.03 -17.71 -8.22
CA LEU A 36 -6.41 -16.73 -7.19
C LEU A 36 -6.78 -15.39 -7.83
N LEU A 37 -5.92 -14.85 -8.69
CA LEU A 37 -6.19 -13.57 -9.35
C LEU A 37 -7.45 -13.61 -10.22
N ARG A 38 -7.73 -14.72 -10.89
CA ARG A 38 -8.94 -14.90 -11.70
C ARG A 38 -10.22 -15.05 -10.88
N SER A 39 -10.12 -15.48 -9.62
CA SER A 39 -11.28 -15.77 -8.77
C SER A 39 -12.09 -14.53 -8.33
N PHE A 40 -11.51 -13.33 -8.38
CA PHE A 40 -12.13 -12.07 -7.92
C PHE A 40 -12.10 -10.95 -8.97
N HIS A 41 -11.96 -11.29 -10.26
CA HIS A 41 -11.92 -10.33 -11.38
C HIS A 41 -10.86 -9.25 -11.23
N PHE A 42 -9.63 -9.67 -10.91
CA PHE A 42 -8.49 -8.77 -10.75
C PHE A 42 -8.18 -8.04 -12.06
N GLU A 43 -8.26 -6.72 -12.05
CA GLU A 43 -7.94 -5.88 -13.21
C GLU A 43 -7.20 -4.61 -12.77
N LEU A 44 -6.02 -4.37 -13.35
CA LEU A 44 -5.24 -3.16 -13.08
C LEU A 44 -5.66 -2.00 -13.97
N PRO A 45 -5.67 -0.75 -13.45
CA PRO A 45 -5.92 0.43 -14.26
C PRO A 45 -4.94 0.54 -15.43
N LYS A 46 -5.45 0.78 -16.63
CA LYS A 46 -4.62 1.00 -17.81
C LYS A 46 -3.97 2.38 -17.77
N HIS A 47 -2.78 2.50 -18.36
CA HIS A 47 -2.03 3.76 -18.48
C HIS A 47 -1.85 4.50 -17.14
N THR A 48 -1.62 3.73 -16.07
CA THR A 48 -1.44 4.26 -14.71
C THR A 48 -0.13 3.74 -14.15
N PHE A 49 0.73 4.65 -13.67
CA PHE A 49 1.94 4.29 -12.92
C PHE A 49 1.57 3.87 -11.50
N TYR A 50 2.49 3.22 -10.82
CA TYR A 50 2.36 2.77 -9.41
C TYR A 50 1.28 1.70 -9.16
N VAL A 51 0.78 1.06 -10.23
CA VAL A 51 -0.18 -0.06 -10.15
C VAL A 51 0.41 -1.32 -9.50
N ASP A 52 1.73 -1.38 -9.38
CA ASP A 52 2.47 -2.38 -8.60
C ASP A 52 1.98 -2.46 -7.15
N ASN A 53 1.62 -1.32 -6.55
CA ASN A 53 1.01 -1.29 -5.22
C ASN A 53 -0.36 -1.99 -5.22
N ILE A 54 -1.20 -1.74 -6.23
CA ILE A 54 -2.50 -2.43 -6.36
C ILE A 54 -2.30 -3.92 -6.62
N PHE A 55 -1.30 -4.29 -7.46
CA PHE A 55 -0.98 -5.68 -7.76
C PHE A 55 -0.65 -6.48 -6.50
N VAL A 56 0.08 -5.89 -5.57
CA VAL A 56 0.37 -6.54 -4.28
C VAL A 56 -0.86 -6.51 -3.37
N TYR A 57 -1.48 -5.37 -3.22
CA TYR A 57 -2.47 -5.09 -2.18
C TYR A 57 -3.81 -5.80 -2.37
N TRP A 58 -4.35 -5.75 -3.60
CA TRP A 58 -5.70 -6.26 -3.90
C TRP A 58 -5.88 -7.75 -3.60
N PRO A 59 -4.92 -8.65 -3.95
CA PRO A 59 -5.10 -10.08 -3.70
C PRO A 59 -5.04 -10.49 -2.22
N LEU A 60 -4.41 -9.70 -1.33
CA LEU A 60 -4.08 -10.10 0.04
C LEU A 60 -5.29 -10.62 0.85
N PRO A 61 -6.49 -10.00 0.80
CA PRO A 61 -7.66 -10.51 1.52
C PRO A 61 -8.12 -11.91 1.07
N TYR A 62 -7.74 -12.34 -0.13
CA TYR A 62 -8.10 -13.63 -0.70
C TYR A 62 -7.03 -14.71 -0.48
N VAL A 63 -5.83 -14.32 -0.04
CA VAL A 63 -4.72 -15.22 0.23
C VAL A 63 -4.97 -15.95 1.56
N LYS A 64 -5.05 -17.29 1.50
CA LYS A 64 -5.25 -18.16 2.67
C LYS A 64 -3.97 -18.85 3.13
N LYS A 65 -3.08 -19.17 2.20
CA LYS A 65 -1.82 -19.86 2.46
C LYS A 65 -0.69 -19.20 1.68
N MET A 66 0.44 -19.07 2.33
CA MET A 66 1.66 -18.48 1.83
C MET A 66 2.83 -19.45 2.00
N TYR A 67 3.86 -19.25 1.20
CA TYR A 67 5.14 -19.94 1.32
C TYR A 67 6.25 -18.91 1.17
N TYR A 68 7.19 -18.89 2.08
CA TYR A 68 8.35 -18.01 2.03
C TYR A 68 9.55 -18.72 1.42
N LEU A 69 10.15 -18.09 0.42
CA LEU A 69 11.38 -18.54 -0.21
C LEU A 69 12.50 -17.55 0.15
N ASP A 70 13.49 -18.00 0.90
CA ASP A 70 14.69 -17.21 1.21
C ASP A 70 15.70 -17.29 0.06
N VAL A 71 15.36 -16.60 -1.04
CA VAL A 71 16.18 -16.58 -2.26
C VAL A 71 16.27 -15.17 -2.83
N ASP A 72 17.42 -14.80 -3.37
CA ASP A 72 17.62 -13.57 -4.13
C ASP A 72 16.95 -13.68 -5.51
N PHE A 73 15.63 -13.68 -5.53
CA PHE A 73 14.84 -13.92 -6.74
C PHE A 73 14.89 -12.76 -7.73
N TYR A 74 14.95 -11.51 -7.24
CA TYR A 74 14.97 -10.33 -8.08
C TYR A 74 16.06 -9.35 -7.65
N ARG A 75 16.87 -8.90 -8.61
CA ARG A 75 17.89 -7.88 -8.41
C ARG A 75 17.45 -6.58 -9.03
N TYR A 76 17.05 -5.63 -8.20
CA TYR A 76 16.60 -4.31 -8.63
C TYR A 76 17.78 -3.34 -8.76
N PHE A 77 18.04 -2.88 -9.98
CA PHE A 77 19.07 -1.86 -10.21
C PHE A 77 18.50 -0.47 -9.87
N ILE A 78 19.07 0.17 -8.86
CA ILE A 78 18.68 1.51 -8.39
C ILE A 78 19.72 2.53 -8.85
N GLY A 79 19.27 3.75 -9.20
CA GLY A 79 20.16 4.87 -9.50
C GLY A 79 20.17 5.34 -10.96
N ARG A 80 19.17 4.99 -11.75
CA ARG A 80 18.94 5.60 -13.07
C ARG A 80 18.05 6.84 -12.93
N ASP A 81 18.39 7.90 -13.70
CA ASP A 81 17.65 9.17 -13.66
C ASP A 81 16.20 9.07 -14.19
N ASP A 82 15.91 8.05 -15.01
CA ASP A 82 14.61 7.81 -15.63
C ASP A 82 13.66 6.92 -14.78
N GLN A 83 14.06 6.59 -13.55
CA GLN A 83 13.23 5.73 -12.69
C GLN A 83 11.95 6.42 -12.25
N SER A 84 10.84 5.67 -12.26
CA SER A 84 9.51 6.14 -11.84
C SER A 84 9.43 6.60 -10.38
N VAL A 85 10.38 6.19 -9.56
CA VAL A 85 10.50 6.59 -8.13
C VAL A 85 11.30 7.89 -7.94
N ASN A 86 11.76 8.55 -9.01
CA ASN A 86 12.35 9.88 -8.92
C ASN A 86 11.28 10.89 -8.50
N GLU A 87 11.57 11.73 -7.52
CA GLU A 87 10.62 12.68 -6.92
C GLU A 87 9.97 13.60 -7.95
N THR A 88 10.77 14.18 -8.86
CA THR A 88 10.25 15.06 -9.92
C THR A 88 9.28 14.31 -10.84
N VAL A 89 9.59 13.05 -11.17
CA VAL A 89 8.73 12.19 -11.99
C VAL A 89 7.45 11.87 -11.23
N MET A 90 7.52 11.57 -9.94
CA MET A 90 6.34 11.28 -9.09
C MET A 90 5.41 12.50 -8.99
N ILE A 91 5.97 13.69 -8.78
CA ILE A 91 5.20 14.93 -8.74
C ILE A 91 4.50 15.20 -10.09
N SER A 92 5.18 14.98 -11.21
CA SER A 92 4.58 15.14 -12.54
C SER A 92 3.43 14.17 -12.85
N ARG A 93 3.25 13.12 -12.03
CA ARG A 93 2.22 12.08 -12.14
C ARG A 93 1.39 11.95 -10.87
N ILE A 94 1.24 13.04 -10.14
CA ILE A 94 0.57 13.04 -8.84
C ILE A 94 -0.88 12.58 -8.92
N ASP A 95 -1.57 12.89 -10.03
CA ASP A 95 -2.91 12.43 -10.34
C ASP A 95 -3.03 10.90 -10.35
N GLN A 96 -2.02 10.22 -10.89
CA GLN A 96 -1.99 8.75 -10.93
C GLN A 96 -1.66 8.16 -9.56
N GLN A 97 -0.80 8.81 -8.80
CA GLN A 97 -0.51 8.42 -7.42
C GLN A 97 -1.76 8.56 -6.53
N ILE A 98 -2.51 9.65 -6.66
CA ILE A 98 -3.80 9.85 -5.96
C ILE A 98 -4.78 8.76 -6.35
N ARG A 99 -4.96 8.50 -7.65
CA ARG A 99 -5.84 7.44 -8.16
C ARG A 99 -5.51 6.06 -7.57
N VAL A 100 -4.22 5.70 -7.51
CA VAL A 100 -3.80 4.42 -6.90
C VAL A 100 -4.14 4.40 -5.42
N ASN A 101 -3.91 5.50 -4.70
CA ASN A 101 -4.23 5.62 -3.29
C ASN A 101 -5.75 5.48 -3.03
N GLU A 102 -6.60 6.14 -3.82
CA GLU A 102 -8.07 6.02 -3.73
C GLU A 102 -8.53 4.58 -3.96
N ILE A 103 -7.97 3.88 -4.95
CA ILE A 103 -8.26 2.45 -5.19
C ILE A 103 -7.88 1.61 -3.97
N MET A 104 -6.75 1.88 -3.33
CA MET A 104 -6.32 1.15 -2.13
C MET A 104 -7.22 1.46 -0.93
N ILE A 105 -7.71 2.70 -0.79
CA ILE A 105 -8.72 3.08 0.21
C ILE A 105 -10.00 2.29 -0.01
N ASP A 106 -10.52 2.24 -1.23
CA ASP A 106 -11.74 1.50 -1.57
C ASP A 106 -11.59 -0.01 -1.28
N LEU A 107 -10.42 -0.58 -1.60
CA LEU A 107 -10.11 -1.99 -1.31
C LEU A 107 -10.07 -2.26 0.20
N TYR A 108 -9.45 -1.37 0.98
CA TYR A 108 -9.43 -1.49 2.43
C TYR A 108 -10.84 -1.42 3.01
N ALA A 109 -11.60 -0.38 2.67
CA ALA A 109 -12.97 -0.17 3.15
C ALA A 109 -13.90 -1.36 2.82
N LYS A 110 -13.77 -1.91 1.61
CA LYS A 110 -14.53 -3.09 1.18
C LYS A 110 -14.30 -4.32 2.07
N HIS A 111 -13.09 -4.50 2.59
CA HIS A 111 -12.70 -5.68 3.36
C HIS A 111 -12.59 -5.43 4.88
N GLU A 112 -12.71 -4.19 5.34
CA GLU A 112 -12.45 -3.78 6.73
C GLU A 112 -13.20 -4.62 7.77
N SER A 113 -14.45 -4.99 7.50
CA SER A 113 -15.28 -5.81 8.38
C SER A 113 -15.12 -7.34 8.17
N THR A 114 -14.35 -7.76 7.17
CA THR A 114 -14.28 -9.17 6.73
C THR A 114 -12.87 -9.74 6.74
N PHE A 115 -11.88 -9.02 7.26
CA PHE A 115 -10.52 -9.56 7.38
C PHE A 115 -10.50 -10.83 8.21
N SER A 116 -9.81 -11.84 7.70
CA SER A 116 -9.77 -13.19 8.29
C SER A 116 -9.08 -13.25 9.66
N CYS A 117 -8.17 -12.31 9.93
CA CYS A 117 -7.46 -12.22 11.20
C CYS A 117 -6.92 -10.80 11.45
N PRO A 118 -6.54 -10.46 12.70
CA PRO A 118 -5.99 -9.16 13.04
C PRO A 118 -4.70 -8.82 12.29
N GLN A 119 -3.81 -9.79 12.06
CA GLN A 119 -2.52 -9.57 11.38
C GLN A 119 -2.70 -9.11 9.93
N LEU A 120 -3.68 -9.69 9.21
CA LEU A 120 -4.01 -9.23 7.87
C LEU A 120 -4.56 -7.80 7.90
N LYS A 121 -5.48 -7.48 8.81
CA LYS A 121 -6.04 -6.13 8.97
C LYS A 121 -4.92 -5.12 9.24
N GLU A 122 -4.03 -5.46 10.17
CA GLU A 122 -2.87 -4.63 10.55
C GLU A 122 -1.96 -4.39 9.34
N TYR A 123 -1.61 -5.44 8.59
CA TYR A 123 -0.75 -5.30 7.41
C TYR A 123 -1.39 -4.47 6.30
N MET A 124 -2.68 -4.69 6.02
CA MET A 124 -3.42 -3.91 5.03
C MET A 124 -3.47 -2.42 5.41
N LEU A 125 -3.69 -2.13 6.68
CA LEU A 125 -3.69 -0.76 7.19
C LEU A 125 -2.30 -0.12 7.12
N HIS A 126 -1.25 -0.85 7.51
CA HIS A 126 0.14 -0.41 7.42
C HIS A 126 0.56 -0.06 5.98
N TYR A 127 0.18 -0.90 5.01
CA TYR A 127 0.51 -0.62 3.61
C TYR A 127 -0.27 0.60 3.09
N LEU A 128 -1.55 0.71 3.41
CA LEU A 128 -2.37 1.88 3.07
C LEU A 128 -1.77 3.16 3.67
N GLU A 129 -1.35 3.12 4.94
CA GLU A 129 -0.66 4.22 5.60
C GLU A 129 0.59 4.66 4.84
N THR A 130 1.42 3.71 4.42
CA THR A 130 2.64 4.00 3.65
C THR A 130 2.30 4.77 2.37
N ILE A 131 1.31 4.33 1.59
CA ILE A 131 0.93 4.99 0.34
C ILE A 131 0.26 6.34 0.60
N GLN A 132 -0.61 6.45 1.60
CA GLN A 132 -1.25 7.71 2.02
C GLN A 132 -0.19 8.75 2.40
N MET A 133 0.86 8.33 3.10
CA MET A 133 1.96 9.21 3.51
C MET A 133 2.82 9.65 2.33
N VAL A 134 3.19 8.73 1.43
CA VAL A 134 3.95 9.07 0.22
C VAL A 134 3.18 10.10 -0.60
N THR A 135 1.90 9.87 -0.84
CA THR A 135 1.03 10.81 -1.59
C THR A 135 0.95 12.17 -0.89
N SER A 136 0.72 12.18 0.43
CA SER A 136 0.63 13.42 1.21
C SER A 136 1.93 14.22 1.18
N VAL A 137 3.09 13.57 1.32
CA VAL A 137 4.41 14.25 1.27
C VAL A 137 4.68 14.83 -0.11
N LEU A 138 4.36 14.11 -1.19
CA LEU A 138 4.52 14.64 -2.55
C LEU A 138 3.65 15.89 -2.77
N LEU A 139 2.40 15.87 -2.32
CA LEU A 139 1.49 17.02 -2.40
C LEU A 139 1.99 18.21 -1.57
N MET A 140 2.52 17.96 -0.37
CA MET A 140 3.15 19.02 0.45
C MET A 140 4.37 19.64 -0.23
N LYS A 141 5.20 18.84 -0.91
CA LYS A 141 6.38 19.33 -1.64
C LYS A 141 6.03 20.18 -2.85
N MET A 142 4.87 19.99 -3.45
CA MET A 142 4.39 20.86 -4.53
C MET A 142 4.10 22.29 -4.03
N ASN A 143 3.70 22.43 -2.78
CA ASN A 143 3.51 23.69 -2.07
C ASN A 143 2.65 24.71 -2.83
N THR A 144 1.51 24.25 -3.36
CA THR A 144 0.50 25.10 -4.03
C THR A 144 -0.86 24.94 -3.35
N PRO A 145 -1.76 25.97 -3.43
CA PRO A 145 -3.12 25.84 -2.90
C PRO A 145 -3.88 24.66 -3.49
N GLU A 146 -3.64 24.33 -4.76
CA GLU A 146 -4.26 23.18 -5.45
C GLU A 146 -3.79 21.86 -4.82
N SER A 147 -2.49 21.72 -4.56
CA SER A 147 -1.94 20.50 -3.97
C SER A 147 -2.36 20.32 -2.50
N GLU A 148 -2.50 21.41 -1.76
CA GLU A 148 -3.06 21.37 -0.40
C GLU A 148 -4.52 20.86 -0.43
N LYS A 149 -5.32 21.42 -1.34
CA LYS A 149 -6.71 20.97 -1.52
C LYS A 149 -6.76 19.49 -1.94
N MET A 150 -5.93 19.03 -2.88
CA MET A 150 -5.88 17.63 -3.30
C MET A 150 -5.54 16.71 -2.11
N ARG A 151 -4.62 17.14 -1.23
CA ARG A 151 -4.27 16.40 -0.02
C ARG A 151 -5.46 16.30 0.94
N ASP A 152 -6.14 17.40 1.19
CA ASP A 152 -7.28 17.44 2.09
C ASP A 152 -8.45 16.62 1.54
N ASP A 153 -8.72 16.70 0.24
CA ASP A 153 -9.73 15.90 -0.46
C ASP A 153 -9.43 14.39 -0.32
N LEU A 154 -8.15 13.97 -0.47
CA LEU A 154 -7.75 12.57 -0.31
C LEU A 154 -7.93 12.06 1.13
N TRP A 155 -7.60 12.87 2.15
CA TRP A 155 -7.84 12.51 3.54
C TRP A 155 -9.34 12.46 3.87
N HIS A 156 -10.13 13.35 3.30
CA HIS A 156 -11.58 13.33 3.43
C HIS A 156 -12.19 12.10 2.76
N TYR A 157 -11.68 11.71 1.58
CA TYR A 157 -12.08 10.48 0.92
C TYR A 157 -11.84 9.24 1.80
N LEU A 158 -10.69 9.16 2.45
CA LEU A 158 -10.42 8.09 3.42
C LEU A 158 -11.40 8.12 4.60
N GLU A 159 -11.72 9.31 5.13
CA GLU A 159 -12.67 9.47 6.24
C GLU A 159 -14.07 9.00 5.87
N GLU A 160 -14.53 9.32 4.66
CA GLU A 160 -15.84 8.88 4.15
C GLU A 160 -15.91 7.37 3.91
N LYS A 161 -14.86 6.78 3.35
CA LYS A 161 -14.83 5.36 2.98
C LYS A 161 -14.57 4.43 4.16
N SER A 162 -13.69 4.82 5.07
CA SER A 162 -13.29 4.06 6.26
C SER A 162 -13.01 5.00 7.44
N PRO A 163 -14.03 5.38 8.23
CA PRO A 163 -13.86 6.23 9.40
C PRO A 163 -12.89 5.64 10.44
N GLU A 164 -12.86 4.31 10.59
CA GLU A 164 -11.93 3.63 11.51
C GLU A 164 -10.50 3.67 10.96
N GLY A 165 -10.31 3.35 9.69
CA GLY A 165 -9.02 3.46 9.01
C GLY A 165 -8.46 4.89 9.08
N TYR A 166 -9.29 5.89 8.83
CA TYR A 166 -8.94 7.31 8.98
C TYR A 166 -8.46 7.65 10.40
N LYS A 167 -9.19 7.24 11.44
CA LYS A 167 -8.79 7.47 12.83
C LYS A 167 -7.46 6.79 13.16
N ALA A 168 -7.27 5.57 12.69
CA ALA A 168 -6.04 4.82 12.91
C ALA A 168 -4.84 5.51 12.24
N LEU A 169 -4.93 5.84 10.94
CA LEU A 169 -3.86 6.54 10.22
C LEU A 169 -3.57 7.92 10.82
N LYS A 170 -4.60 8.68 11.17
CA LYS A 170 -4.44 10.02 11.73
C LYS A 170 -3.79 10.04 13.11
N SER A 171 -3.94 8.97 13.89
CA SER A 171 -3.33 8.83 15.22
C SER A 171 -1.91 8.30 15.17
N SER A 172 -1.47 7.73 14.06
CA SER A 172 -0.13 7.17 13.88
C SER A 172 0.95 8.26 13.87
N VAL A 173 2.20 7.84 14.03
CA VAL A 173 3.36 8.75 13.95
C VAL A 173 3.45 9.42 12.58
N LEU A 174 3.25 8.65 11.54
CA LEU A 174 3.29 9.14 10.15
C LEU A 174 2.13 10.11 9.87
N GLY A 175 0.93 9.81 10.33
CA GLY A 175 -0.23 10.69 10.18
C GLY A 175 -0.07 12.05 10.89
N LYS A 176 0.71 12.11 11.97
CA LYS A 176 1.04 13.37 12.65
C LYS A 176 2.02 14.23 11.85
N ILE A 177 2.98 13.61 11.15
CA ILE A 177 3.94 14.32 10.30
C ILE A 177 3.24 14.99 9.11
N SER A 178 2.25 14.35 8.51
CA SER A 178 1.50 14.91 7.37
C SER A 178 0.68 16.17 7.70
N LYS A 179 0.53 16.50 9.00
CA LYS A 179 -0.22 17.67 9.49
C LYS A 179 0.65 18.80 10.00
N SER A 180 1.95 18.61 10.16
CA SER A 180 2.82 19.55 10.86
C SER A 180 3.24 20.79 10.04
N HIS A 181 2.48 21.16 9.01
CA HIS A 181 2.67 22.38 8.23
C HIS A 181 1.40 23.26 8.27
N ASN A 182 0.98 23.59 9.47
CA ASN A 182 0.12 24.74 9.78
C ASN A 182 0.78 25.59 10.85
#